data_883bd6898450a8eca3855e1f5ff55513
#
_entry.id   883bd6898450a8eca3855e1f5ff55513
#
_cell.length_a   1.000
_cell.length_b   1.000
_cell.length_c   1.000
_cell.angle_alpha   90.00
_cell.angle_beta   90.00
_cell.angle_gamma   90.00
#
_symmetry.space_group_name_H-M   'P 1'
#
loop_
_entity.id
_entity.type
_entity.pdbx_description
1 polymer ?
#
loop_
_entity_poly.entity_id
_entity_poly.type
_entity_poly.pdbx_seq_one_letter_code
_entity_poly.pdbx_strand_id
1 'polypeptide(L)'
;MTTDRDEVIKTMKSMDGYKSGYEKFPSELSLKAQKSCHEYNKTAPDETEKYHKIVRKFYFKLGGIFLLTLCIAAFTACQNSDENKKASKDIFAMDTYMTVTAYGKNAENAVDKAVDEINRLETVLSAQKKESDIYKLNQTGSGTLSADTKDIVSEALKINKTTNGAFDISIYPLMVKWGFTTQKYNVPSKSDISKLLKNVDSSKIEFDEKSSSIKLGKNMKIDLGGIAKGYTSSRVMQIFKDCGVTSGLVSLGGNVQALGTKTDGTDWQIAIENPDKSSDYIGVVSVKDKAVITSGGYERYFEKNGKTYHHILDPKTGYPAESGLKSVTIVSDNGTLADALSTSLFVMGKEKALDYWREHKNEFDTVLVEDDGNITITDGLKKVFKSNFKFDIAK
;
A
#
# COMPACT_ATOMS: atom_id res chain seq x y z
N MET A 1 -26.32 -17.19 -14.52
CA MET A 1 -25.19 -16.63 -13.75
C MET A 1 -23.83 -17.22 -14.17
N THR A 2 -23.71 -17.75 -15.39
CA THR A 2 -22.49 -18.36 -15.95
C THR A 2 -21.71 -17.44 -16.88
N THR A 3 -22.26 -16.32 -17.26
CA THR A 3 -21.70 -15.38 -18.26
C THR A 3 -20.57 -14.50 -17.73
N ASP A 4 -20.53 -14.21 -16.43
CA ASP A 4 -19.56 -13.29 -15.84
C ASP A 4 -18.16 -13.94 -15.64
N ARG A 5 -18.14 -15.24 -15.45
CA ARG A 5 -16.91 -16.04 -15.22
C ARG A 5 -16.09 -16.24 -16.48
N ASP A 6 -16.76 -16.47 -17.60
CA ASP A 6 -16.12 -16.67 -18.90
C ASP A 6 -15.58 -15.35 -19.47
N GLU A 7 -16.20 -14.22 -19.13
CA GLU A 7 -15.75 -12.89 -19.53
C GLU A 7 -14.49 -12.45 -18.77
N VAL A 8 -14.39 -12.78 -17.47
CA VAL A 8 -13.18 -12.56 -16.67
C VAL A 8 -12.02 -13.43 -17.19
N ILE A 9 -12.29 -14.70 -17.51
CA ILE A 9 -11.29 -15.61 -18.09
C ILE A 9 -10.86 -15.14 -19.48
N LYS A 10 -11.77 -14.62 -20.29
CA LYS A 10 -11.48 -14.07 -21.61
C LYS A 10 -10.63 -12.79 -21.51
N THR A 11 -10.92 -11.95 -20.53
CA THR A 11 -10.15 -10.73 -20.24
C THR A 11 -8.75 -11.07 -19.73
N MET A 12 -8.61 -12.05 -18.83
CA MET A 12 -7.30 -12.55 -18.39
C MET A 12 -6.49 -13.16 -19.54
N LYS A 13 -7.13 -13.88 -20.46
CA LYS A 13 -6.47 -14.45 -21.67
C LYS A 13 -6.03 -13.36 -22.65
N SER A 14 -6.71 -12.23 -22.75
CA SER A 14 -6.31 -11.10 -23.57
C SER A 14 -5.10 -10.34 -23.00
N MET A 15 -4.79 -10.55 -21.71
CA MET A 15 -3.64 -9.96 -21.02
C MET A 15 -2.33 -10.73 -21.21
N ASP A 16 -2.37 -11.98 -21.71
CA ASP A 16 -1.17 -12.78 -22.02
C ASP A 16 -0.28 -12.17 -23.13
N GLY A 17 -0.71 -11.10 -23.79
CA GLY A 17 0.07 -10.31 -24.75
C GLY A 17 0.89 -9.19 -24.13
N TYR A 18 0.69 -8.87 -22.84
CA TYR A 18 1.39 -7.78 -22.16
C TYR A 18 2.63 -8.28 -21.44
N LYS A 19 3.75 -8.21 -22.13
CA LYS A 19 5.07 -8.25 -21.53
C LYS A 19 5.41 -6.85 -21.03
N SER A 20 5.58 -6.71 -19.72
CA SER A 20 6.13 -5.55 -19.02
C SER A 20 5.36 -4.23 -19.17
N GLY A 21 4.65 -3.84 -18.16
CA GLY A 21 4.04 -2.53 -17.99
C GLY A 21 2.70 -2.65 -17.27
N TYR A 22 2.58 -1.98 -16.15
CA TYR A 22 1.29 -1.77 -15.49
C TYR A 22 0.41 -0.88 -16.36
N GLU A 23 -0.30 -1.47 -17.33
CA GLU A 23 -1.36 -0.74 -18.00
C GLU A 23 -2.63 -0.80 -17.15
N LYS A 24 -3.23 0.36 -16.95
CA LYS A 24 -4.43 0.56 -16.14
C LYS A 24 -5.58 -0.27 -16.67
N PHE A 25 -6.17 -1.05 -15.78
CA PHE A 25 -7.55 -1.47 -15.95
C PHE A 25 -8.45 -0.24 -16.07
N PRO A 26 -9.36 -0.16 -17.05
CA PRO A 26 -10.47 0.78 -17.00
C PRO A 26 -11.17 0.63 -15.63
N SER A 27 -11.59 1.71 -15.01
CA SER A 27 -12.16 1.73 -13.64
C SER A 27 -13.27 0.70 -13.44
N GLU A 28 -14.06 0.39 -14.48
CA GLU A 28 -15.08 -0.67 -14.45
C GLU A 28 -14.52 -2.10 -14.44
N LEU A 29 -13.40 -2.35 -15.12
CA LEU A 29 -12.75 -3.66 -15.15
C LEU A 29 -11.98 -3.94 -13.86
N SER A 30 -11.36 -2.91 -13.27
CA SER A 30 -10.76 -2.96 -11.94
C SER A 30 -11.82 -3.28 -10.88
N LEU A 31 -13.00 -2.67 -10.97
CA LEU A 31 -14.12 -2.92 -10.06
C LEU A 31 -14.70 -4.33 -10.20
N LYS A 32 -14.79 -4.85 -11.45
CA LYS A 32 -15.23 -6.23 -11.72
C LYS A 32 -14.22 -7.26 -11.22
N ALA A 33 -12.92 -7.03 -11.46
CA ALA A 33 -11.84 -7.88 -10.95
C ALA A 33 -11.79 -7.87 -9.42
N GLN A 34 -11.97 -6.71 -8.78
CA GLN A 34 -12.05 -6.56 -7.33
C GLN A 34 -13.26 -7.33 -6.75
N LYS A 35 -14.44 -7.25 -7.38
CA LYS A 35 -15.62 -8.02 -6.94
C LYS A 35 -15.43 -9.51 -7.10
N SER A 36 -14.86 -9.97 -8.21
CA SER A 36 -14.61 -11.40 -8.46
C SER A 36 -13.56 -11.98 -7.52
N CYS A 37 -12.51 -11.22 -7.18
CA CYS A 37 -11.54 -11.61 -6.15
C CYS A 37 -12.14 -11.63 -4.75
N HIS A 38 -13.05 -10.69 -4.44
CA HIS A 38 -13.76 -10.66 -3.15
C HIS A 38 -14.73 -11.83 -2.97
N GLU A 39 -15.42 -12.25 -4.03
CA GLU A 39 -16.26 -13.46 -4.03
C GLU A 39 -15.42 -14.73 -3.97
N TYR A 40 -14.26 -14.76 -4.63
CA TYR A 40 -13.32 -15.89 -4.63
C TYR A 40 -12.76 -16.15 -3.22
N ASN A 41 -12.39 -15.12 -2.48
CA ASN A 41 -11.91 -15.25 -1.09
C ASN A 41 -12.99 -15.72 -0.09
N LYS A 42 -14.25 -15.80 -0.53
CA LYS A 42 -15.38 -16.36 0.27
C LYS A 42 -15.69 -17.82 -0.04
N THR A 43 -15.06 -18.40 -1.07
CA THR A 43 -15.31 -19.79 -1.48
C THR A 43 -14.34 -20.75 -0.79
N ALA A 44 -14.82 -21.99 -0.54
CA ALA A 44 -14.13 -23.00 0.26
C ALA A 44 -12.80 -23.48 -0.38
N PRO A 45 -11.86 -24.03 0.42
CA PRO A 45 -10.51 -24.45 0.01
C PRO A 45 -10.45 -25.46 -1.16
N ASP A 46 -11.51 -26.19 -1.38
CA ASP A 46 -11.61 -27.29 -2.37
C ASP A 46 -11.60 -26.80 -3.85
N GLU A 47 -12.04 -25.57 -4.12
CA GLU A 47 -12.00 -25.01 -5.46
C GLU A 47 -10.64 -24.40 -5.83
N THR A 48 -9.85 -24.00 -4.85
CA THR A 48 -8.53 -23.40 -5.02
C THR A 48 -7.54 -24.38 -5.64
N GLU A 49 -7.58 -25.67 -5.24
CA GLU A 49 -6.73 -26.72 -5.74
C GLU A 49 -7.01 -27.07 -7.22
N LYS A 50 -8.26 -26.96 -7.63
CA LYS A 50 -8.68 -27.16 -9.02
C LYS A 50 -8.15 -26.08 -9.95
N TYR A 51 -8.06 -24.84 -9.48
CA TYR A 51 -7.56 -23.69 -10.23
C TYR A 51 -6.02 -23.76 -10.40
N HIS A 52 -5.30 -24.13 -9.35
CA HIS A 52 -3.85 -24.35 -9.43
C HIS A 52 -3.48 -25.46 -10.40
N LYS A 53 -4.29 -26.51 -10.53
CA LYS A 53 -4.10 -27.56 -11.54
C LYS A 53 -4.31 -27.07 -12.98
N ILE A 54 -5.24 -26.14 -13.21
CA ILE A 54 -5.51 -25.59 -14.54
C ILE A 54 -4.37 -24.65 -14.97
N VAL A 55 -3.91 -23.77 -14.08
CA VAL A 55 -2.79 -22.86 -14.30
C VAL A 55 -1.49 -23.64 -14.53
N ARG A 56 -1.21 -24.67 -13.73
CA ARG A 56 -0.05 -25.56 -13.93
C ARG A 56 -0.06 -26.29 -15.27
N LYS A 57 -1.21 -26.76 -15.74
CA LYS A 57 -1.33 -27.43 -17.06
C LYS A 57 -1.05 -26.49 -18.24
N PHE A 58 -1.29 -25.19 -18.08
CA PHE A 58 -1.03 -24.21 -19.13
C PHE A 58 0.47 -23.91 -19.31
N TYR A 59 1.23 -23.83 -18.22
CA TYR A 59 2.68 -23.66 -18.25
C TYR A 59 3.45 -24.87 -18.78
N PHE A 60 2.91 -26.08 -18.65
CA PHE A 60 3.57 -27.30 -19.12
C PHE A 60 3.45 -27.59 -20.63
N LYS A 61 2.57 -26.90 -21.37
CA LYS A 61 2.35 -27.13 -22.80
C LYS A 61 3.22 -26.32 -23.74
N LEU A 62 4.02 -25.37 -23.21
CA LEU A 62 4.91 -24.51 -24.04
C LEU A 62 6.39 -24.85 -23.99
N GLY A 63 6.78 -25.90 -23.29
CA GLY A 63 8.19 -26.25 -23.07
C GLY A 63 8.62 -27.64 -23.52
N GLY A 64 8.05 -28.15 -24.60
CA GLY A 64 8.46 -29.45 -25.15
C GLY A 64 8.99 -29.33 -26.56
N ILE A 65 10.29 -29.18 -26.76
CA ILE A 65 11.19 -29.66 -27.81
C ILE A 65 12.51 -28.88 -27.72
N PHE A 66 13.53 -29.48 -27.13
CA PHE A 66 14.92 -29.53 -27.60
C PHE A 66 15.78 -30.36 -26.64
N LEU A 67 15.95 -31.53 -26.98
CA LEU A 67 17.12 -32.42 -27.25
C LEU A 67 18.03 -32.78 -26.09
N LEU A 68 18.04 -34.10 -25.89
CA LEU A 68 19.19 -34.91 -25.48
C LEU A 68 20.47 -34.53 -26.26
N THR A 69 21.53 -34.19 -25.55
CA THR A 69 22.89 -34.76 -25.70
C THR A 69 23.84 -34.03 -24.75
N LEU A 70 24.44 -34.66 -23.90
CA LEU A 70 25.80 -34.82 -23.38
C LEU A 70 25.78 -35.06 -21.86
N CYS A 71 25.86 -36.31 -21.52
CA CYS A 71 26.33 -36.80 -20.21
C CYS A 71 27.82 -36.54 -20.04
N ILE A 72 28.23 -36.42 -18.76
CA ILE A 72 29.57 -36.55 -18.21
C ILE A 72 30.41 -35.25 -18.25
N ALA A 73 30.27 -34.45 -17.23
CA ALA A 73 31.32 -33.85 -16.40
C ALA A 73 30.75 -32.69 -15.57
N ALA A 74 30.39 -32.94 -14.31
CA ALA A 74 30.39 -31.94 -13.25
C ALA A 74 29.66 -32.47 -12.00
N PHE A 75 30.29 -33.38 -11.32
CA PHE A 75 30.06 -33.58 -9.89
C PHE A 75 30.86 -32.51 -9.14
N THR A 76 30.42 -31.27 -9.19
CA THR A 76 30.83 -30.19 -8.26
C THR A 76 30.06 -28.89 -8.56
N ALA A 77 28.74 -28.91 -8.40
CA ALA A 77 27.94 -27.67 -8.38
C ALA A 77 26.56 -27.91 -7.73
N CYS A 78 26.50 -28.62 -6.62
CA CYS A 78 25.28 -28.78 -5.84
C CYS A 78 25.48 -28.21 -4.44
N GLN A 79 25.67 -26.89 -4.34
CA GLN A 79 25.71 -26.25 -3.02
C GLN A 79 25.07 -24.84 -2.99
N ASN A 80 24.32 -24.42 -4.00
CA ASN A 80 23.68 -23.10 -3.97
C ASN A 80 22.22 -23.08 -4.46
N SER A 81 21.48 -24.21 -4.40
CA SER A 81 20.10 -24.26 -4.91
C SER A 81 19.07 -23.70 -3.93
N ASP A 82 19.31 -23.73 -2.64
CA ASP A 82 18.32 -23.35 -1.63
C ASP A 82 18.27 -21.85 -1.31
N GLU A 83 19.38 -21.13 -1.44
CA GLU A 83 19.45 -19.69 -1.15
C GLU A 83 18.73 -18.82 -2.19
N ASN A 84 18.57 -19.31 -3.42
CA ASN A 84 17.91 -18.62 -4.52
C ASN A 84 16.46 -19.10 -4.76
N LYS A 85 15.94 -20.02 -3.93
CA LYS A 85 14.56 -20.49 -4.05
C LYS A 85 13.62 -19.32 -3.84
N LYS A 86 12.82 -18.97 -4.87
CA LYS A 86 11.81 -17.92 -4.83
C LYS A 86 10.48 -18.51 -4.40
N ALA A 87 9.81 -17.84 -3.46
CA ALA A 87 8.39 -18.01 -3.20
C ALA A 87 7.68 -16.66 -3.41
N SER A 88 6.49 -16.69 -4.00
CA SER A 88 5.68 -15.49 -4.22
C SER A 88 4.21 -15.84 -4.19
N LYS A 89 3.39 -14.99 -3.56
CA LYS A 89 1.93 -15.07 -3.57
C LYS A 89 1.33 -13.72 -3.87
N ASP A 90 0.28 -13.76 -4.69
CA ASP A 90 -0.60 -12.63 -4.96
C ASP A 90 -1.90 -12.83 -4.21
N ILE A 91 -2.36 -11.79 -3.54
CA ILE A 91 -3.62 -11.77 -2.78
C ILE A 91 -4.37 -10.47 -3.01
N PHE A 92 -5.65 -10.47 -2.65
CA PHE A 92 -6.45 -9.25 -2.56
C PHE A 92 -6.87 -9.06 -1.09
N ALA A 93 -6.37 -7.98 -0.48
CA ALA A 93 -6.69 -7.61 0.91
C ALA A 93 -6.65 -6.09 1.06
N MET A 94 -7.31 -5.54 2.10
CA MET A 94 -7.36 -4.09 2.38
C MET A 94 -7.75 -3.26 1.15
N ASP A 95 -8.73 -3.76 0.38
CA ASP A 95 -9.25 -3.16 -0.86
C ASP A 95 -8.22 -2.94 -1.98
N THR A 96 -7.12 -3.73 -2.01
CA THR A 96 -6.08 -3.61 -3.02
C THR A 96 -5.41 -4.93 -3.37
N TYR A 97 -4.72 -4.96 -4.50
CA TYR A 97 -3.91 -6.09 -4.95
C TYR A 97 -2.54 -6.04 -4.25
N MET A 98 -2.08 -7.19 -3.78
CA MET A 98 -0.84 -7.29 -3.02
C MET A 98 0.00 -8.47 -3.53
N THR A 99 1.32 -8.26 -3.57
CA THR A 99 2.30 -9.29 -3.90
C THR A 99 3.30 -9.43 -2.76
N VAL A 100 3.49 -10.65 -2.30
CA VAL A 100 4.46 -11.01 -1.26
C VAL A 100 5.50 -11.93 -1.86
N THR A 101 6.77 -11.56 -1.85
CA THR A 101 7.88 -12.33 -2.44
C THR A 101 9.03 -12.46 -1.44
N ALA A 102 9.54 -13.67 -1.28
CA ALA A 102 10.73 -13.96 -0.47
C ALA A 102 11.67 -14.90 -1.22
N TYR A 103 12.94 -14.87 -0.83
CA TYR A 103 13.98 -15.72 -1.38
C TYR A 103 14.70 -16.48 -0.26
N GLY A 104 15.19 -17.70 -0.57
CA GLY A 104 15.92 -18.54 0.35
C GLY A 104 15.17 -19.79 0.77
N LYS A 105 15.82 -20.62 1.58
CA LYS A 105 15.32 -21.95 2.01
C LYS A 105 13.93 -21.88 2.66
N ASN A 106 13.67 -20.84 3.45
CA ASN A 106 12.42 -20.67 4.21
C ASN A 106 11.40 -19.77 3.52
N ALA A 107 11.64 -19.39 2.26
CA ALA A 107 10.83 -18.40 1.54
C ALA A 107 9.34 -18.78 1.48
N GLU A 108 9.01 -20.05 1.24
CA GLU A 108 7.62 -20.53 1.13
C GLU A 108 6.87 -20.37 2.47
N ASN A 109 7.46 -20.87 3.57
CA ASN A 109 6.88 -20.71 4.90
C ASN A 109 6.75 -19.23 5.32
N ALA A 110 7.71 -18.40 4.96
CA ALA A 110 7.68 -16.97 5.27
C ALA A 110 6.58 -16.23 4.51
N VAL A 111 6.40 -16.56 3.22
CA VAL A 111 5.32 -16.01 2.38
C VAL A 111 3.95 -16.46 2.89
N ASP A 112 3.80 -17.73 3.31
CA ASP A 112 2.54 -18.23 3.86
C ASP A 112 2.15 -17.49 5.14
N LYS A 113 3.08 -17.39 6.09
CA LYS A 113 2.87 -16.63 7.34
C LYS A 113 2.59 -15.15 7.10
N ALA A 114 3.25 -14.55 6.11
CA ALA A 114 3.02 -13.15 5.75
C ALA A 114 1.61 -12.93 5.20
N VAL A 115 1.12 -13.84 4.35
CA VAL A 115 -0.26 -13.80 3.83
C VAL A 115 -1.28 -13.97 4.94
N ASP A 116 -1.06 -14.90 5.86
CA ASP A 116 -1.93 -15.09 7.03
C ASP A 116 -1.99 -13.84 7.90
N GLU A 117 -0.84 -13.20 8.14
CA GLU A 117 -0.76 -11.96 8.92
C GLU A 117 -1.46 -10.78 8.22
N ILE A 118 -1.31 -10.62 6.90
CA ILE A 118 -2.03 -9.61 6.14
C ILE A 118 -3.54 -9.77 6.31
N ASN A 119 -4.06 -10.99 6.15
CA ASN A 119 -5.50 -11.28 6.31
C ASN A 119 -5.98 -11.05 7.76
N ARG A 120 -5.15 -11.39 8.73
CA ARG A 120 -5.43 -11.13 10.15
C ARG A 120 -5.52 -9.64 10.44
N LEU A 121 -4.52 -8.86 9.98
CA LEU A 121 -4.49 -7.41 10.17
C LEU A 121 -5.64 -6.71 9.46
N GLU A 122 -6.01 -7.13 8.25
CA GLU A 122 -7.21 -6.62 7.59
C GLU A 122 -8.46 -6.82 8.46
N THR A 123 -8.57 -7.96 9.14
CA THR A 123 -9.71 -8.23 10.02
C THR A 123 -9.69 -7.36 11.26
N VAL A 124 -8.52 -7.13 11.86
CA VAL A 124 -8.38 -6.38 13.12
C VAL A 124 -8.51 -4.87 12.93
N LEU A 125 -7.96 -4.34 11.82
CA LEU A 125 -7.80 -2.89 11.60
C LEU A 125 -8.92 -2.23 10.78
N SER A 126 -9.83 -3.01 10.18
CA SER A 126 -10.86 -2.50 9.28
C SER A 126 -11.91 -1.65 10.01
N ALA A 127 -12.21 -0.46 9.49
CA ALA A 127 -13.35 0.33 9.97
C ALA A 127 -14.72 -0.26 9.56
N GLN A 128 -14.74 -1.31 8.72
CA GLN A 128 -15.98 -1.86 8.13
C GLN A 128 -16.32 -3.28 8.61
N LYS A 129 -15.32 -4.10 8.99
CA LYS A 129 -15.52 -5.48 9.47
C LYS A 129 -15.97 -5.45 10.93
N LYS A 130 -17.15 -6.05 11.24
CA LYS A 130 -17.80 -6.00 12.55
C LYS A 130 -16.93 -6.58 13.68
N GLU A 131 -16.07 -7.51 13.36
CA GLU A 131 -15.17 -8.19 14.29
C GLU A 131 -13.97 -7.33 14.71
N SER A 132 -13.67 -6.28 13.93
CA SER A 132 -12.48 -5.46 14.13
C SER A 132 -12.57 -4.57 15.37
N ASP A 133 -11.41 -4.23 15.90
CA ASP A 133 -11.31 -3.28 17.02
C ASP A 133 -11.80 -1.89 16.60
N ILE A 134 -11.45 -1.44 15.40
CA ILE A 134 -11.82 -0.12 14.89
C ILE A 134 -13.33 -0.01 14.66
N TYR A 135 -13.96 -1.04 14.08
CA TYR A 135 -15.41 -1.04 13.92
C TYR A 135 -16.10 -0.95 15.28
N LYS A 136 -15.71 -1.82 16.25
CA LYS A 136 -16.29 -1.82 17.60
C LYS A 136 -16.10 -0.47 18.28
N LEU A 137 -14.89 0.08 18.24
CA LEU A 137 -14.58 1.41 18.80
C LEU A 137 -15.46 2.49 18.17
N ASN A 138 -15.66 2.46 16.85
CA ASN A 138 -16.52 3.38 16.12
C ASN A 138 -18.01 3.27 16.50
N GLN A 139 -18.45 2.15 17.08
CA GLN A 139 -19.83 1.97 17.58
C GLN A 139 -19.96 2.41 19.04
N THR A 140 -18.97 2.09 19.87
CA THR A 140 -19.03 2.31 21.33
C THR A 140 -18.46 3.68 21.77
N GLY A 141 -17.56 4.25 20.98
CA GLY A 141 -16.84 5.47 21.30
C GLY A 141 -15.70 5.29 22.32
N SER A 142 -15.57 4.10 22.93
CA SER A 142 -14.48 3.80 23.88
C SER A 142 -14.26 2.29 23.98
N GLY A 143 -13.07 1.87 24.42
CA GLY A 143 -12.74 0.45 24.58
C GLY A 143 -11.27 0.23 24.94
N THR A 144 -10.87 -1.05 24.94
CA THR A 144 -9.49 -1.48 25.07
C THR A 144 -9.04 -2.04 23.72
N LEU A 145 -7.89 -1.60 23.25
CA LEU A 145 -7.34 -1.99 21.95
C LEU A 145 -6.49 -3.26 22.08
N SER A 146 -6.51 -4.11 21.04
CA SER A 146 -5.52 -5.17 20.89
C SER A 146 -4.12 -4.58 20.66
N ALA A 147 -3.09 -5.41 20.76
CA ALA A 147 -1.69 -4.95 20.64
C ALA A 147 -1.43 -4.22 19.32
N ASP A 148 -1.84 -4.81 18.19
CA ASP A 148 -1.63 -4.18 16.87
C ASP A 148 -2.39 -2.85 16.74
N THR A 149 -3.64 -2.82 17.18
CA THR A 149 -4.46 -1.61 17.10
C THR A 149 -3.92 -0.52 18.02
N LYS A 150 -3.42 -0.90 19.20
CA LYS A 150 -2.74 0.02 20.12
C LYS A 150 -1.51 0.65 19.46
N ASP A 151 -0.64 -0.18 18.90
CA ASP A 151 0.63 0.27 18.31
C ASP A 151 0.39 1.23 17.13
N ILE A 152 -0.52 0.88 16.23
CA ILE A 152 -0.81 1.72 15.06
C ILE A 152 -1.55 3.02 15.44
N VAL A 153 -2.43 2.99 16.43
CA VAL A 153 -3.11 4.19 16.95
C VAL A 153 -2.12 5.11 17.66
N SER A 154 -1.22 4.56 18.47
CA SER A 154 -0.15 5.34 19.13
C SER A 154 0.69 6.10 18.10
N GLU A 155 1.16 5.41 17.06
CA GLU A 155 1.94 6.04 15.98
C GLU A 155 1.11 7.06 15.19
N ALA A 156 -0.16 6.77 14.88
CA ALA A 156 -1.05 7.69 14.21
C ALA A 156 -1.27 9.00 14.97
N LEU A 157 -1.46 8.93 16.30
CA LEU A 157 -1.62 10.09 17.16
C LEU A 157 -0.33 10.91 17.29
N LYS A 158 0.82 10.24 17.33
CA LYS A 158 2.13 10.89 17.30
C LYS A 158 2.34 11.66 15.98
N ILE A 159 2.04 11.03 14.83
CA ILE A 159 2.14 11.66 13.53
C ILE A 159 1.12 12.81 13.39
N ASN A 160 -0.11 12.67 13.89
CA ASN A 160 -1.08 13.77 13.93
C ASN A 160 -0.48 15.00 14.61
N LYS A 161 0.14 14.81 15.78
CA LYS A 161 0.75 15.88 16.55
C LYS A 161 1.93 16.53 15.81
N THR A 162 2.87 15.76 15.28
CA THR A 162 4.07 16.28 14.60
C THR A 162 3.73 16.96 13.28
N THR A 163 2.70 16.48 12.56
CA THR A 163 2.24 17.05 11.29
C THR A 163 1.20 18.17 11.46
N ASN A 164 0.95 18.63 12.71
CA ASN A 164 -0.03 19.67 13.03
C ASN A 164 -1.42 19.37 12.43
N GLY A 165 -1.85 18.09 12.54
CA GLY A 165 -3.15 17.61 12.09
C GLY A 165 -3.28 17.41 10.58
N ALA A 166 -2.19 17.42 9.80
CA ALA A 166 -2.24 17.07 8.38
C ALA A 166 -2.54 15.58 8.17
N PHE A 167 -2.13 14.73 9.11
CA PHE A 167 -2.59 13.36 9.24
C PHE A 167 -3.61 13.26 10.37
N ASP A 168 -4.82 12.77 10.08
CA ASP A 168 -5.87 12.67 11.10
C ASP A 168 -6.73 11.43 10.90
N ILE A 169 -6.63 10.46 11.81
CA ILE A 169 -7.40 9.22 11.73
C ILE A 169 -8.90 9.43 11.99
N SER A 170 -9.31 10.55 12.56
CA SER A 170 -10.73 10.87 12.79
C SER A 170 -11.46 11.36 11.53
N ILE A 171 -10.79 11.35 10.36
CA ILE A 171 -11.31 11.74 9.06
C ILE A 171 -12.46 10.83 8.56
N TYR A 172 -12.66 9.66 9.15
CA TYR A 172 -13.59 8.60 8.68
C TYR A 172 -15.00 9.09 8.32
N PRO A 173 -15.68 9.94 9.11
CA PRO A 173 -17.02 10.43 8.75
C PRO A 173 -17.06 11.20 7.43
N LEU A 174 -15.99 11.92 7.11
CA LEU A 174 -15.84 12.61 5.82
C LEU A 174 -15.60 11.61 4.69
N MET A 175 -14.73 10.62 4.88
CA MET A 175 -14.49 9.55 3.90
C MET A 175 -15.77 8.81 3.53
N VAL A 176 -16.61 8.50 4.52
CA VAL A 176 -17.95 7.89 4.31
C VAL A 176 -18.86 8.84 3.53
N LYS A 177 -18.89 10.12 3.88
CA LYS A 177 -19.80 11.11 3.25
C LYS A 177 -19.41 11.39 1.80
N TRP A 178 -18.13 11.41 1.47
CA TRP A 178 -17.62 11.50 0.10
C TRP A 178 -17.83 10.22 -0.71
N GLY A 179 -18.07 9.08 -0.02
CA GLY A 179 -18.31 7.78 -0.62
C GLY A 179 -17.05 6.99 -0.95
N PHE A 180 -15.88 7.39 -0.46
CA PHE A 180 -14.62 6.69 -0.71
C PHE A 180 -14.53 5.32 -0.02
N THR A 181 -15.27 5.13 1.08
CA THR A 181 -15.34 3.86 1.80
C THR A 181 -16.33 2.86 1.20
N THR A 182 -17.31 3.35 0.43
CA THR A 182 -18.41 2.52 -0.11
C THR A 182 -18.44 2.49 -1.63
N GLN A 183 -17.57 3.24 -2.29
CA GLN A 183 -17.54 3.49 -3.73
C GLN A 183 -18.85 4.12 -4.29
N LYS A 184 -19.72 4.62 -3.38
CA LYS A 184 -20.91 5.40 -3.73
C LYS A 184 -20.58 6.87 -3.65
N TYR A 185 -19.81 7.32 -4.65
CA TYR A 185 -19.25 8.67 -4.68
C TYR A 185 -20.30 9.75 -4.68
N ASN A 186 -20.06 10.79 -3.89
CA ASN A 186 -20.92 11.95 -3.77
C ASN A 186 -20.09 13.19 -3.44
N VAL A 187 -20.49 14.35 -3.97
CA VAL A 187 -19.96 15.65 -3.53
C VAL A 187 -20.87 16.16 -2.41
N PRO A 188 -20.38 16.19 -1.16
CA PRO A 188 -21.18 16.64 -0.03
C PRO A 188 -21.53 18.13 -0.10
N SER A 189 -22.64 18.54 0.51
CA SER A 189 -22.94 19.94 0.68
C SER A 189 -21.96 20.62 1.65
N LYS A 190 -21.73 21.94 1.50
CA LYS A 190 -20.93 22.72 2.45
C LYS A 190 -21.42 22.58 3.89
N SER A 191 -22.77 22.52 4.08
CA SER A 191 -23.38 22.31 5.40
C SER A 191 -23.03 20.95 6.00
N ASP A 192 -23.01 19.88 5.19
CA ASP A 192 -22.67 18.54 5.66
C ASP A 192 -21.19 18.50 6.09
N ILE A 193 -20.29 19.03 5.27
CA ILE A 193 -18.86 19.12 5.59
C ILE A 193 -18.64 19.89 6.89
N SER A 194 -19.20 21.10 7.01
CA SER A 194 -19.07 21.91 8.23
C SER A 194 -19.59 21.22 9.49
N LYS A 195 -20.63 20.36 9.38
CA LYS A 195 -21.12 19.57 10.50
C LYS A 195 -20.14 18.46 10.87
N LEU A 196 -19.60 17.74 9.87
CA LEU A 196 -18.71 16.61 10.08
C LEU A 196 -17.34 17.04 10.59
N LEU A 197 -16.80 18.15 10.11
CA LEU A 197 -15.52 18.73 10.56
C LEU A 197 -15.46 18.97 12.07
N LYS A 198 -16.59 19.21 12.72
CA LYS A 198 -16.63 19.37 14.21
C LYS A 198 -16.19 18.10 14.95
N ASN A 199 -16.24 16.95 14.27
CA ASN A 199 -15.91 15.64 14.81
C ASN A 199 -14.54 15.14 14.31
N VAL A 200 -13.81 15.95 13.53
CA VAL A 200 -12.49 15.63 12.98
C VAL A 200 -11.44 16.41 13.76
N ASP A 201 -10.80 15.76 14.70
CA ASP A 201 -9.71 16.32 15.51
C ASP A 201 -9.15 15.20 16.41
N SER A 202 -8.18 14.46 15.93
CA SER A 202 -7.55 13.35 16.67
C SER A 202 -6.89 13.79 17.97
N SER A 203 -6.60 15.09 18.16
CA SER A 203 -6.07 15.60 19.45
C SER A 203 -7.06 15.47 20.59
N LYS A 204 -8.36 15.24 20.31
CA LYS A 204 -9.41 14.99 21.31
C LYS A 204 -9.58 13.52 21.67
N ILE A 205 -8.78 12.62 21.12
CA ILE A 205 -8.77 11.22 21.50
C ILE A 205 -8.02 11.09 22.81
N GLU A 206 -8.71 10.58 23.83
CA GLU A 206 -8.10 10.20 25.11
C GLU A 206 -7.51 8.79 24.95
N PHE A 207 -6.19 8.65 24.98
CA PHE A 207 -5.51 7.37 24.80
C PHE A 207 -4.48 7.15 25.91
N ASP A 208 -4.63 6.04 26.64
CA ASP A 208 -3.65 5.54 27.61
C ASP A 208 -2.95 4.30 27.05
N GLU A 209 -1.71 4.50 26.62
CA GLU A 209 -0.88 3.46 26.03
C GLU A 209 -0.58 2.30 27.01
N LYS A 210 -0.49 2.57 28.32
CA LYS A 210 -0.18 1.54 29.32
C LYS A 210 -1.34 0.57 29.52
N SER A 211 -2.55 1.07 29.63
CA SER A 211 -3.77 0.25 29.77
C SER A 211 -4.37 -0.15 28.43
N SER A 212 -3.85 0.35 27.30
CA SER A 212 -4.44 0.22 25.96
C SER A 212 -5.87 0.76 25.87
N SER A 213 -6.28 1.63 26.79
CA SER A 213 -7.62 2.20 26.81
C SER A 213 -7.71 3.42 25.91
N ILE A 214 -8.81 3.52 25.17
CA ILE A 214 -9.08 4.63 24.26
C ILE A 214 -10.51 5.13 24.42
N LYS A 215 -10.68 6.46 24.29
CA LYS A 215 -11.97 7.10 24.22
C LYS A 215 -11.96 8.16 23.13
N LEU A 216 -12.88 8.04 22.20
CA LEU A 216 -13.07 8.99 21.10
C LEU A 216 -13.84 10.22 21.58
N GLY A 217 -13.60 11.36 20.95
CA GLY A 217 -14.43 12.53 21.09
C GLY A 217 -15.90 12.27 20.69
N LYS A 218 -16.80 13.15 21.14
CA LYS A 218 -18.25 13.00 20.85
C LYS A 218 -18.51 12.94 19.33
N ASN A 219 -19.23 11.90 18.90
CA ASN A 219 -19.54 11.62 17.50
C ASN A 219 -18.32 11.41 16.58
N MET A 220 -17.14 11.29 17.14
CA MET A 220 -15.93 10.96 16.40
C MET A 220 -15.96 9.51 15.98
N LYS A 221 -15.38 9.23 14.80
CA LYS A 221 -15.09 7.88 14.30
C LYS A 221 -13.75 7.90 13.60
N ILE A 222 -13.00 6.81 13.70
CA ILE A 222 -11.65 6.73 13.16
C ILE A 222 -11.53 5.71 12.02
N ASP A 223 -10.51 5.92 11.19
CA ASP A 223 -10.08 5.04 10.11
C ASP A 223 -8.56 4.99 10.07
N LEU A 224 -8.02 3.82 9.81
CA LEU A 224 -6.57 3.59 9.75
C LEU A 224 -6.06 3.41 8.30
N GLY A 225 -6.87 3.66 7.28
CA GLY A 225 -6.53 3.40 5.88
C GLY A 225 -5.29 4.12 5.36
N GLY A 226 -4.93 5.28 5.95
CA GLY A 226 -3.73 6.04 5.59
C GLY A 226 -2.44 5.60 6.31
N ILE A 227 -2.47 4.51 7.10
CA ILE A 227 -1.30 4.02 7.86
C ILE A 227 -1.25 2.48 7.94
N ALA A 228 -2.38 1.81 7.70
CA ALA A 228 -2.51 0.37 7.93
C ALA A 228 -1.67 -0.46 6.94
N LYS A 229 -1.51 -0.03 5.70
CA LYS A 229 -0.69 -0.76 4.72
C LYS A 229 0.80 -0.70 5.08
N GLY A 230 1.28 0.47 5.51
CA GLY A 230 2.64 0.64 6.00
C GLY A 230 2.94 -0.16 7.26
N TYR A 231 1.99 -0.20 8.21
CA TYR A 231 2.08 -1.07 9.38
C TYR A 231 2.16 -2.54 8.97
N THR A 232 1.27 -2.97 8.08
CA THR A 232 1.23 -4.34 7.57
C THR A 232 2.51 -4.73 6.85
N SER A 233 3.07 -3.87 5.99
CA SER A 233 4.35 -4.15 5.32
C SER A 233 5.49 -4.30 6.32
N SER A 234 5.55 -3.48 7.36
CA SER A 234 6.55 -3.58 8.44
C SER A 234 6.40 -4.90 9.23
N ARG A 235 5.17 -5.35 9.48
CA ARG A 235 4.92 -6.66 10.10
C ARG A 235 5.37 -7.82 9.21
N VAL A 236 5.14 -7.73 7.90
CA VAL A 236 5.64 -8.74 6.93
C VAL A 236 7.15 -8.79 6.93
N MET A 237 7.86 -7.64 6.96
CA MET A 237 9.32 -7.63 7.05
C MET A 237 9.83 -8.29 8.34
N GLN A 238 9.11 -8.11 9.46
CA GLN A 238 9.47 -8.78 10.70
C GLN A 238 9.29 -10.30 10.61
N ILE A 239 8.18 -10.77 10.02
CA ILE A 239 7.93 -12.20 9.78
C ILE A 239 9.03 -12.81 8.89
N PHE A 240 9.46 -12.10 7.86
CA PHE A 240 10.55 -12.54 7.00
C PHE A 240 11.85 -12.73 7.80
N LYS A 241 12.21 -11.75 8.63
CA LYS A 241 13.38 -11.83 9.52
C LYS A 241 13.27 -13.00 10.50
N ASP A 242 12.12 -13.18 11.13
CA ASP A 242 11.85 -14.27 12.10
C ASP A 242 11.91 -15.65 11.45
N CYS A 243 11.60 -15.75 10.16
CA CYS A 243 11.76 -16.96 9.35
C CYS A 243 13.19 -17.15 8.79
N GLY A 244 14.13 -16.24 9.07
CA GLY A 244 15.50 -16.28 8.55
C GLY A 244 15.62 -15.91 7.06
N VAL A 245 14.62 -15.23 6.49
CA VAL A 245 14.69 -14.65 5.14
C VAL A 245 15.54 -13.38 5.19
N THR A 246 16.46 -13.24 4.26
CA THR A 246 17.37 -12.08 4.13
C THR A 246 17.16 -11.29 2.84
N SER A 247 16.31 -11.78 1.93
CA SER A 247 15.98 -11.15 0.67
C SER A 247 14.48 -11.30 0.40
N GLY A 248 13.76 -10.20 0.34
CA GLY A 248 12.31 -10.22 0.14
C GLY A 248 11.75 -8.86 -0.26
N LEU A 249 10.56 -8.88 -0.84
CA LEU A 249 9.84 -7.69 -1.28
C LEU A 249 8.34 -7.90 -1.04
N VAL A 250 7.68 -6.88 -0.52
CA VAL A 250 6.22 -6.82 -0.46
C VAL A 250 5.73 -5.57 -1.17
N SER A 251 4.66 -5.71 -1.96
CA SER A 251 3.94 -4.59 -2.57
C SER A 251 2.47 -4.67 -2.16
N LEU A 252 1.99 -3.70 -1.42
CA LEU A 252 0.63 -3.62 -0.89
C LEU A 252 -0.11 -2.46 -1.56
N GLY A 253 -0.59 -2.68 -2.81
CA GLY A 253 -1.28 -1.65 -3.57
C GLY A 253 -0.41 -0.42 -3.85
N GLY A 254 0.85 -0.62 -4.27
CA GLY A 254 1.80 0.45 -4.52
C GLY A 254 2.68 0.83 -3.32
N ASN A 255 2.33 0.45 -2.09
CA ASN A 255 3.22 0.57 -0.93
C ASN A 255 4.24 -0.57 -0.98
N VAL A 256 5.49 -0.27 -1.32
CA VAL A 256 6.56 -1.27 -1.47
C VAL A 256 7.48 -1.22 -0.28
N GLN A 257 7.81 -2.40 0.28
CA GLN A 257 8.87 -2.51 1.30
C GLN A 257 9.80 -3.68 0.96
N ALA A 258 11.10 -3.42 1.04
CA ALA A 258 12.16 -4.36 0.71
C ALA A 258 12.92 -4.80 1.97
N LEU A 259 13.30 -6.07 2.00
CA LEU A 259 14.22 -6.66 2.97
C LEU A 259 15.51 -7.04 2.26
N GLY A 260 16.63 -6.61 2.81
CA GLY A 260 17.96 -6.92 2.30
C GLY A 260 18.18 -6.47 0.85
N THR A 261 19.03 -7.19 0.16
CA THR A 261 19.33 -7.02 -1.27
C THR A 261 18.65 -8.11 -2.09
N LYS A 262 18.63 -7.97 -3.41
CA LYS A 262 18.30 -9.08 -4.31
C LYS A 262 19.31 -10.21 -4.16
N THR A 263 18.96 -11.40 -4.67
CA THR A 263 19.81 -12.60 -4.57
C THR A 263 21.15 -12.48 -5.31
N ASP A 264 21.28 -11.52 -6.23
CA ASP A 264 22.51 -11.18 -6.92
C ASP A 264 23.40 -10.17 -6.14
N GLY A 265 22.99 -9.80 -4.91
CA GLY A 265 23.68 -8.84 -4.06
C GLY A 265 23.44 -7.36 -4.39
N THR A 266 22.67 -7.07 -5.44
CA THR A 266 22.32 -5.69 -5.81
C THR A 266 21.10 -5.17 -5.04
N ASP A 267 21.01 -3.85 -4.87
CA ASP A 267 19.87 -3.21 -4.24
C ASP A 267 18.59 -3.40 -5.06
N TRP A 268 17.45 -3.39 -4.38
CA TRP A 268 16.13 -3.38 -5.00
C TRP A 268 15.93 -2.08 -5.77
N GLN A 269 15.38 -2.20 -6.98
CA GLN A 269 15.07 -1.06 -7.85
C GLN A 269 13.56 -0.84 -7.82
N ILE A 270 13.12 0.21 -7.14
CA ILE A 270 11.69 0.52 -6.98
C ILE A 270 11.34 1.70 -7.89
N ALA A 271 10.47 1.46 -8.86
CA ALA A 271 9.96 2.48 -9.76
C ALA A 271 8.88 3.31 -9.08
N ILE A 272 8.92 4.63 -9.26
CA ILE A 272 7.88 5.57 -8.81
C ILE A 272 7.01 5.90 -10.02
N GLU A 273 5.71 5.55 -9.93
CA GLU A 273 4.74 5.75 -11.02
C GLU A 273 4.67 7.22 -11.45
N ASN A 274 4.48 7.45 -12.75
CA ASN A 274 4.27 8.79 -13.28
C ASN A 274 2.80 9.20 -13.13
N PRO A 275 2.48 10.23 -12.33
CA PRO A 275 1.10 10.68 -12.14
C PRO A 275 0.43 11.17 -13.44
N ASP A 276 1.21 11.68 -14.39
CA ASP A 276 0.71 12.19 -15.68
C ASP A 276 0.60 11.11 -16.76
N LYS A 277 1.06 9.90 -16.48
CA LYS A 277 1.05 8.75 -17.42
C LYS A 277 1.71 9.03 -18.78
N SER A 278 2.54 10.04 -18.86
CA SER A 278 3.34 10.34 -20.06
C SER A 278 4.48 9.35 -20.26
N SER A 279 4.81 8.58 -19.21
CA SER A 279 5.72 7.43 -19.16
C SER A 279 5.27 6.52 -18.02
N ASP A 280 5.78 5.29 -17.96
CA ASP A 280 5.43 4.32 -16.92
C ASP A 280 5.86 4.79 -15.52
N TYR A 281 7.00 5.49 -15.40
CA TYR A 281 7.57 5.96 -14.13
C TYR A 281 8.33 7.27 -14.31
N ILE A 282 8.39 8.05 -13.22
CA ILE A 282 9.18 9.30 -13.15
C ILE A 282 10.63 9.04 -12.77
N GLY A 283 10.91 7.94 -12.11
CA GLY A 283 12.24 7.58 -11.67
C GLY A 283 12.26 6.26 -10.91
N VAL A 284 13.45 5.83 -10.57
CA VAL A 284 13.72 4.59 -9.84
C VAL A 284 14.59 4.90 -8.64
N VAL A 285 14.21 4.38 -7.48
CA VAL A 285 14.99 4.46 -6.24
C VAL A 285 15.66 3.11 -5.97
N SER A 286 16.98 3.11 -5.77
CA SER A 286 17.72 1.93 -5.32
C SER A 286 17.66 1.85 -3.79
N VAL A 287 17.12 0.75 -3.25
CA VAL A 287 16.91 0.61 -1.81
C VAL A 287 17.31 -0.76 -1.28
N LYS A 288 17.74 -0.74 -0.01
CA LYS A 288 17.96 -1.91 0.83
C LYS A 288 17.33 -1.64 2.19
N ASP A 289 16.57 -2.61 2.70
CA ASP A 289 15.89 -2.51 4.02
C ASP A 289 15.01 -1.26 4.19
N LYS A 290 14.33 -0.83 3.12
CA LYS A 290 13.49 0.39 3.14
C LYS A 290 12.11 0.17 2.55
N ALA A 291 11.19 0.98 3.01
CA ALA A 291 9.90 1.21 2.41
C ALA A 291 9.99 2.37 1.39
N VAL A 292 9.28 2.23 0.28
CA VAL A 292 9.04 3.27 -0.73
C VAL A 292 7.52 3.33 -0.91
N ILE A 293 6.91 4.36 -0.38
CA ILE A 293 5.45 4.46 -0.27
C ILE A 293 4.98 5.77 -0.88
N THR A 294 4.03 5.67 -1.81
CA THR A 294 3.49 6.82 -2.54
C THR A 294 2.04 7.07 -2.20
N SER A 295 1.69 8.31 -1.98
CA SER A 295 0.31 8.81 -2.00
C SER A 295 0.12 9.76 -3.18
N GLY A 296 -0.94 9.54 -3.97
CA GLY A 296 -1.25 10.36 -5.12
C GLY A 296 -2.76 10.52 -5.35
N GLY A 297 -3.17 11.72 -5.79
CA GLY A 297 -4.58 12.00 -6.08
C GLY A 297 -5.16 11.14 -7.20
N TYR A 298 -4.32 10.58 -8.06
CA TYR A 298 -4.70 9.74 -9.21
C TYR A 298 -5.01 8.29 -8.85
N GLU A 299 -4.71 7.82 -7.64
CA GLU A 299 -4.94 6.43 -7.23
C GLU A 299 -6.43 6.11 -7.02
N ARG A 300 -7.14 7.00 -6.34
CA ARG A 300 -8.58 6.83 -6.04
C ARG A 300 -9.28 8.18 -6.16
N TYR A 301 -10.07 8.35 -7.21
CA TYR A 301 -10.81 9.58 -7.49
C TYR A 301 -12.12 9.29 -8.21
N PHE A 302 -12.96 10.29 -8.27
CA PHE A 302 -14.11 10.32 -9.17
C PHE A 302 -14.27 11.70 -9.79
N GLU A 303 -14.98 11.75 -10.89
CA GLU A 303 -15.28 13.01 -11.60
C GLU A 303 -16.76 13.35 -11.49
N LYS A 304 -17.05 14.62 -11.23
CA LYS A 304 -18.40 15.16 -11.21
C LYS A 304 -18.40 16.61 -11.68
N ASN A 305 -19.26 16.91 -12.67
CA ASN A 305 -19.38 18.24 -13.26
C ASN A 305 -18.03 18.84 -13.76
N GLY A 306 -17.19 18.00 -14.37
CA GLY A 306 -15.89 18.42 -14.90
C GLY A 306 -14.79 18.69 -13.85
N LYS A 307 -15.06 18.40 -12.57
CA LYS A 307 -14.07 18.48 -11.49
C LYS A 307 -13.74 17.10 -10.96
N THR A 308 -12.44 16.83 -10.76
CA THR A 308 -11.91 15.63 -10.15
C THR A 308 -11.86 15.79 -8.62
N TYR A 309 -12.28 14.74 -7.92
CA TYR A 309 -12.27 14.65 -6.46
C TYR A 309 -11.53 13.38 -6.04
N HIS A 310 -10.35 13.53 -5.46
CA HIS A 310 -9.56 12.41 -4.97
C HIS A 310 -9.78 12.14 -3.48
N HIS A 311 -9.35 10.97 -3.03
CA HIS A 311 -9.61 10.45 -1.68
C HIS A 311 -8.74 11.05 -0.58
N ILE A 312 -7.66 11.75 -0.90
CA ILE A 312 -6.79 12.39 0.09
C ILE A 312 -7.47 13.70 0.52
N LEU A 313 -8.19 13.62 1.64
CA LEU A 313 -8.92 14.78 2.17
C LEU A 313 -8.03 15.58 3.12
N ASP A 314 -8.10 16.89 3.03
CA ASP A 314 -7.54 17.79 4.05
C ASP A 314 -8.43 17.79 5.30
N PRO A 315 -7.93 17.36 6.47
CA PRO A 315 -8.70 17.31 7.71
C PRO A 315 -9.21 18.68 8.17
N LYS A 316 -8.58 19.77 7.74
CA LYS A 316 -8.97 21.15 8.12
C LYS A 316 -10.14 21.67 7.29
N THR A 317 -10.22 21.28 6.04
CA THR A 317 -11.24 21.76 5.11
C THR A 317 -12.35 20.75 4.86
N GLY A 318 -12.04 19.45 4.99
CA GLY A 318 -12.95 18.35 4.66
C GLY A 318 -13.15 18.10 3.17
N TYR A 319 -12.38 18.75 2.32
CA TYR A 319 -12.33 18.60 0.88
C TYR A 319 -11.07 17.86 0.44
N PRO A 320 -11.01 17.31 -0.80
CA PRO A 320 -9.75 16.88 -1.38
C PRO A 320 -8.69 17.96 -1.25
N ALA A 321 -7.47 17.57 -0.84
CA ALA A 321 -6.39 18.51 -0.63
C ALA A 321 -5.95 19.16 -1.95
N GLU A 322 -5.97 20.47 -2.01
CA GLU A 322 -5.47 21.28 -3.14
C GLU A 322 -4.11 21.86 -2.73
N SER A 323 -3.09 21.01 -2.66
CA SER A 323 -1.77 21.32 -2.08
C SER A 323 -0.71 21.69 -3.11
N GLY A 324 -1.03 21.63 -4.41
CA GLY A 324 -0.08 21.82 -5.50
C GLY A 324 0.77 20.59 -5.79
N LEU A 325 0.46 19.42 -5.17
CA LEU A 325 1.18 18.16 -5.36
C LEU A 325 0.30 17.10 -6.04
N LYS A 326 0.83 16.45 -7.06
CA LYS A 326 0.24 15.24 -7.70
C LYS A 326 0.53 13.98 -6.93
N SER A 327 1.76 13.84 -6.43
CA SER A 327 2.16 12.70 -5.62
C SER A 327 3.30 13.03 -4.66
N VAL A 328 3.35 12.25 -3.59
CA VAL A 328 4.42 12.25 -2.58
C VAL A 328 4.87 10.83 -2.35
N THR A 329 6.15 10.56 -2.55
CA THR A 329 6.79 9.27 -2.23
C THR A 329 7.71 9.44 -1.04
N ILE A 330 7.54 8.60 -0.03
CA ILE A 330 8.41 8.55 1.16
C ILE A 330 9.32 7.33 1.06
N VAL A 331 10.59 7.52 1.38
CA VAL A 331 11.61 6.46 1.51
C VAL A 331 12.10 6.44 2.95
N SER A 332 11.80 5.37 3.69
CA SER A 332 12.10 5.24 5.13
C SER A 332 12.36 3.79 5.52
N ASP A 333 13.07 3.58 6.62
CA ASP A 333 13.22 2.25 7.24
C ASP A 333 11.92 1.79 7.89
N ASN A 334 11.03 2.72 8.23
CA ASN A 334 9.77 2.49 8.90
C ASN A 334 8.60 2.63 7.91
N GLY A 335 8.01 1.51 7.49
CA GLY A 335 6.87 1.50 6.58
C GLY A 335 5.62 2.18 7.16
N THR A 336 5.37 2.05 8.47
CA THR A 336 4.24 2.69 9.15
C THR A 336 4.33 4.21 9.07
N LEU A 337 5.50 4.75 9.39
CA LEU A 337 5.80 6.18 9.27
C LEU A 337 5.67 6.64 7.81
N ALA A 338 6.25 5.89 6.87
CA ALA A 338 6.25 6.24 5.45
C ALA A 338 4.82 6.34 4.88
N ASP A 339 3.91 5.43 5.23
CA ASP A 339 2.51 5.44 4.78
C ASP A 339 1.79 6.69 5.27
N ALA A 340 1.85 6.99 6.57
CA ALA A 340 1.22 8.17 7.14
C ALA A 340 1.84 9.48 6.64
N LEU A 341 3.17 9.54 6.48
CA LEU A 341 3.84 10.75 5.98
C LEU A 341 3.56 11.00 4.50
N SER A 342 3.41 9.98 3.65
CA SER A 342 3.07 10.20 2.25
C SER A 342 1.75 10.97 2.09
N THR A 343 0.75 10.63 2.92
CA THR A 343 -0.53 11.36 3.00
C THR A 343 -0.37 12.73 3.65
N SER A 344 0.38 12.82 4.76
CA SER A 344 0.56 14.08 5.51
C SER A 344 1.23 15.14 4.65
N LEU A 345 2.35 14.79 4.01
CA LEU A 345 3.12 15.73 3.21
C LEU A 345 2.36 16.13 1.93
N PHE A 346 1.55 15.21 1.38
CA PHE A 346 0.64 15.55 0.30
C PHE A 346 -0.35 16.67 0.72
N VAL A 347 -0.94 16.55 1.91
CA VAL A 347 -1.86 17.56 2.44
C VAL A 347 -1.15 18.88 2.76
N MET A 348 0.08 18.82 3.24
CA MET A 348 0.86 20.02 3.60
C MET A 348 1.29 20.88 2.41
N GLY A 349 1.52 20.27 1.25
CA GLY A 349 2.13 20.92 0.10
C GLY A 349 3.66 21.04 0.23
N LYS A 350 4.33 21.36 -0.89
CA LYS A 350 5.78 21.29 -1.06
C LYS A 350 6.57 21.99 0.06
N GLU A 351 6.30 23.28 0.30
CA GLU A 351 7.11 24.09 1.22
C GLU A 351 7.09 23.50 2.64
N LYS A 352 5.89 23.25 3.18
CA LYS A 352 5.76 22.67 4.53
C LYS A 352 6.27 21.24 4.60
N ALA A 353 6.14 20.47 3.52
CA ALA A 353 6.66 19.11 3.43
C ALA A 353 8.20 19.11 3.54
N LEU A 354 8.87 20.05 2.86
CA LEU A 354 10.32 20.19 2.93
C LEU A 354 10.79 20.75 4.28
N ASP A 355 10.03 21.68 4.88
CA ASP A 355 10.34 22.17 6.24
C ASP A 355 10.25 21.01 7.26
N TYR A 356 9.18 20.23 7.21
CA TYR A 356 9.02 19.05 8.04
C TYR A 356 10.15 18.04 7.83
N TRP A 357 10.52 17.75 6.57
CA TRP A 357 11.65 16.87 6.27
C TRP A 357 12.97 17.40 6.86
N ARG A 358 13.26 18.71 6.80
CA ARG A 358 14.50 19.28 7.37
C ARG A 358 14.63 19.02 8.87
N GLU A 359 13.50 18.98 9.60
CA GLU A 359 13.47 18.66 11.03
C GLU A 359 13.59 17.15 11.30
N HIS A 360 13.31 16.29 10.29
CA HIS A 360 13.23 14.83 10.40
C HIS A 360 14.13 14.08 9.40
N LYS A 361 15.24 14.67 8.95
CA LYS A 361 16.14 14.13 7.91
C LYS A 361 16.65 12.71 8.17
N ASN A 362 16.74 12.29 9.43
CA ASN A 362 17.23 10.97 9.80
C ASN A 362 16.12 9.89 9.77
N GLU A 363 14.88 10.27 9.56
CA GLU A 363 13.73 9.37 9.61
C GLU A 363 13.25 8.97 8.23
N PHE A 364 13.35 9.87 7.24
CA PHE A 364 12.88 9.62 5.89
C PHE A 364 13.50 10.57 4.86
N ASP A 365 13.39 10.19 3.60
CA ASP A 365 13.57 11.03 2.42
C ASP A 365 12.29 11.07 1.59
N THR A 366 12.16 12.04 0.67
CA THR A 366 10.95 12.17 -0.14
C THR A 366 11.21 12.56 -1.59
N VAL A 367 10.31 12.12 -2.48
CA VAL A 367 10.15 12.59 -3.86
C VAL A 367 8.78 13.26 -3.96
N LEU A 368 8.77 14.53 -4.33
CA LEU A 368 7.56 15.33 -4.53
C LEU A 368 7.36 15.57 -6.02
N VAL A 369 6.14 15.37 -6.52
CA VAL A 369 5.73 15.71 -7.88
C VAL A 369 4.65 16.76 -7.80
N GLU A 370 4.92 17.93 -8.37
CA GLU A 370 4.05 19.11 -8.36
C GLU A 370 3.00 19.04 -9.49
N ASP A 371 1.95 19.84 -9.39
CA ASP A 371 0.86 19.92 -10.38
C ASP A 371 1.34 20.35 -11.77
N ASP A 372 2.42 21.12 -11.85
CA ASP A 372 3.07 21.53 -13.10
C ASP A 372 4.06 20.49 -13.66
N GLY A 373 4.24 19.36 -12.96
CA GLY A 373 5.14 18.27 -13.34
C GLY A 373 6.58 18.40 -12.83
N ASN A 374 6.91 19.46 -12.09
CA ASN A 374 8.22 19.58 -11.45
C ASN A 374 8.43 18.47 -10.43
N ILE A 375 9.64 17.94 -10.38
CA ILE A 375 10.05 16.88 -9.45
C ILE A 375 11.08 17.46 -8.49
N THR A 376 10.85 17.30 -7.20
CA THR A 376 11.81 17.64 -6.15
C THR A 376 12.14 16.40 -5.34
N ILE A 377 13.41 16.11 -5.16
CA ILE A 377 13.90 15.05 -4.26
C ILE A 377 14.67 15.65 -3.10
N THR A 378 14.72 14.96 -1.97
CA THR A 378 15.60 15.33 -0.86
C THR A 378 17.02 14.83 -1.06
N ASP A 379 18.01 15.47 -0.42
CA ASP A 379 19.42 15.23 -0.68
C ASP A 379 19.89 13.81 -0.36
N GLY A 380 19.23 13.10 0.56
CA GLY A 380 19.52 11.70 0.86
C GLY A 380 19.27 10.76 -0.33
N LEU A 381 18.37 11.14 -1.25
CA LEU A 381 18.10 10.34 -2.46
C LEU A 381 19.04 10.62 -3.62
N LYS A 382 19.88 11.65 -3.55
CA LYS A 382 20.74 12.10 -4.65
C LYS A 382 21.58 11.00 -5.33
N LYS A 383 22.04 10.02 -4.56
CA LYS A 383 22.90 8.94 -5.07
C LYS A 383 22.13 7.71 -5.54
N VAL A 384 20.90 7.56 -5.07
CA VAL A 384 20.08 6.34 -5.24
C VAL A 384 18.86 6.54 -6.14
N PHE A 385 18.47 7.78 -6.41
CA PHE A 385 17.39 8.12 -7.35
C PHE A 385 17.95 8.33 -8.76
N LYS A 386 17.32 7.67 -9.74
CA LYS A 386 17.64 7.81 -11.16
C LYS A 386 16.37 8.17 -11.92
N SER A 387 16.45 9.18 -12.80
CA SER A 387 15.33 9.64 -13.60
C SER A 387 15.81 10.15 -14.96
N ASN A 388 14.96 10.02 -15.97
CA ASN A 388 15.11 10.68 -17.27
C ASN A 388 14.49 12.08 -17.27
N PHE A 389 13.75 12.45 -16.24
CA PHE A 389 13.17 13.78 -16.03
C PHE A 389 14.18 14.68 -15.30
N LYS A 390 14.05 15.99 -15.51
CA LYS A 390 14.75 16.96 -14.66
C LYS A 390 14.12 16.96 -13.28
N PHE A 391 14.95 17.11 -12.26
CA PHE A 391 14.51 17.22 -10.87
C PHE A 391 15.41 18.16 -10.09
N ASP A 392 14.84 18.78 -9.07
CA ASP A 392 15.53 19.62 -8.12
C ASP A 392 15.90 18.80 -6.86
N ILE A 393 16.95 19.25 -6.17
CA ILE A 393 17.43 18.62 -4.93
C ILE A 393 17.26 19.62 -3.79
N ALA A 394 16.33 19.30 -2.87
CA ALA A 394 16.17 20.04 -1.63
C ALA A 394 17.28 19.71 -0.62
N LYS A 395 17.73 20.72 0.14
CA LYS A 395 18.78 20.62 1.16
C LYS A 395 18.26 20.89 2.55
#